data_ec1db6bfc859aa8327c497632404dcdb
#
_entry.id   ec1db6bfc859aa8327c497632404dcdb
#
_cell.length_a   1.000
_cell.length_b   1.000
_cell.length_c   1.000
_cell.angle_alpha   90.00
_cell.angle_beta   90.00
_cell.angle_gamma   90.00
#
_symmetry.space_group_name_H-M   'P 1'
#
loop_
_entity.id
_entity.type
_entity.pdbx_description
1 polymer ?
#
loop_
_entity_poly.entity_id
_entity_poly.type
_entity_poly.pdbx_seq_one_letter_code
_entity_poly.pdbx_strand_id
1 'polypeptide(L)'
;PVLKNARLSLTDGIMGIQWNMVDAGDEMAKMLNKFHKEFADSEFFRLGDSFRILTEDSDRVRQMFQSLPKENEYNSGLAKIKVSVPPNHNRSDIMSFVTEILHYNGIDMADALFTQDGLVIILKEDDAPRAYEKLRAQISR
;
A
#
# COMPACT_ATOMS: atom_id res chain seq x y z
N PRO A 1 -20.96 -14.34 -0.21
CA PRO A 1 -20.34 -13.05 0.16
C PRO A 1 -18.90 -12.91 -0.33
N VAL A 2 -18.59 -11.75 -0.85
CA VAL A 2 -17.29 -11.48 -1.50
C VAL A 2 -16.13 -11.62 -0.52
N LEU A 3 -16.31 -11.21 0.73
CA LEU A 3 -15.26 -11.26 1.74
C LEU A 3 -15.31 -12.47 2.67
N LYS A 4 -16.03 -13.52 2.27
CA LYS A 4 -16.06 -14.74 3.08
C LYS A 4 -14.67 -15.34 3.21
N ASN A 5 -14.31 -15.67 4.44
CA ASN A 5 -12.98 -16.22 4.79
C ASN A 5 -11.81 -15.25 4.55
N ALA A 6 -12.09 -13.97 4.33
CA ALA A 6 -11.05 -12.96 4.20
C ALA A 6 -10.40 -12.68 5.57
N ARG A 7 -9.13 -12.31 5.54
CA ARG A 7 -8.39 -11.84 6.71
C ARG A 7 -8.00 -10.40 6.51
N LEU A 8 -8.21 -9.58 7.51
CA LEU A 8 -7.82 -8.18 7.48
C LEU A 8 -6.64 -7.93 8.41
N SER A 9 -5.74 -7.06 7.95
CA SER A 9 -4.72 -6.50 8.81
C SER A 9 -4.63 -5.00 8.57
N LEU A 10 -4.30 -4.25 9.61
CA LEU A 10 -4.10 -2.81 9.55
C LEU A 10 -2.70 -2.50 10.06
N THR A 11 -1.94 -1.78 9.25
CA THR A 11 -0.62 -1.29 9.63
C THR A 11 -0.60 0.22 9.45
N ASP A 12 -0.35 0.95 10.52
CA ASP A 12 -0.18 2.41 10.46
C ASP A 12 1.29 2.78 10.21
N GLY A 13 1.59 4.06 10.25
CA GLY A 13 2.95 4.53 10.08
C GLY A 13 3.54 4.18 8.71
N ILE A 14 2.74 4.32 7.66
CA ILE A 14 3.16 4.03 6.28
C ILE A 14 3.48 5.35 5.58
N MET A 15 4.51 5.32 4.75
CA MET A 15 4.84 6.42 3.86
C MET A 15 4.95 5.93 2.42
N GLY A 16 4.63 6.83 1.49
CA GLY A 16 4.87 6.61 0.08
C GLY A 16 6.07 7.42 -0.39
N ILE A 17 6.89 6.84 -1.24
CA ILE A 17 8.02 7.50 -1.89
C ILE A 17 7.85 7.31 -3.39
N GLN A 18 7.88 8.40 -4.13
CA GLN A 18 7.76 8.35 -5.59
C GLN A 18 8.91 9.10 -6.24
N TRP A 19 9.46 8.54 -7.30
CA TRP A 19 10.52 9.21 -8.08
C TRP A 19 10.39 8.84 -9.55
N ASN A 20 11.03 9.66 -10.40
CA ASN A 20 11.03 9.46 -11.83
C ASN A 20 12.14 8.47 -12.21
N MET A 21 11.80 7.47 -12.99
CA MET A 21 12.73 6.42 -13.44
C MET A 21 13.85 6.92 -14.33
N VAL A 22 13.65 8.05 -15.02
CA VAL A 22 14.66 8.63 -15.92
C VAL A 22 15.95 8.97 -15.18
N ASP A 23 15.84 9.30 -13.90
CA ASP A 23 16.99 9.67 -13.05
C ASP A 23 17.58 8.47 -12.30
N ALA A 24 17.07 7.27 -12.54
CA ALA A 24 17.52 6.08 -11.85
C ALA A 24 18.77 5.51 -12.51
N GLY A 25 19.92 5.63 -11.81
CA GLY A 25 21.19 5.03 -12.22
C GLY A 25 21.50 3.74 -11.47
N ASP A 26 22.72 3.22 -11.67
CA ASP A 26 23.18 2.00 -11.03
C ASP A 26 23.16 2.07 -9.51
N GLU A 27 23.41 3.24 -8.94
CA GLU A 27 23.36 3.45 -7.49
C GLU A 27 21.97 3.27 -6.94
N MET A 28 20.96 3.73 -7.68
CA MET A 28 19.56 3.54 -7.32
C MET A 28 19.20 2.04 -7.31
N ALA A 29 19.65 1.29 -8.32
CA ALA A 29 19.38 -0.13 -8.38
C ALA A 29 20.01 -0.87 -7.19
N LYS A 30 21.22 -0.51 -6.80
CA LYS A 30 21.89 -1.11 -5.64
C LYS A 30 21.16 -0.77 -4.34
N MET A 31 20.74 0.47 -4.20
CA MET A 31 20.01 0.92 -3.02
C MET A 31 18.65 0.20 -2.91
N LEU A 32 17.95 0.05 -4.02
CA LEU A 32 16.66 -0.64 -4.06
C LEU A 32 16.81 -2.13 -3.69
N ASN A 33 17.87 -2.79 -4.16
CA ASN A 33 18.14 -4.17 -3.78
C ASN A 33 18.39 -4.31 -2.29
N LYS A 34 19.18 -3.41 -1.73
CA LYS A 34 19.45 -3.38 -0.29
C LYS A 34 18.16 -3.10 0.51
N PHE A 35 17.39 -2.14 0.05
CA PHE A 35 16.12 -1.77 0.68
C PHE A 35 15.15 -2.95 0.67
N HIS A 36 15.01 -3.62 -0.45
CA HIS A 36 14.09 -4.74 -0.60
C HIS A 36 14.43 -5.90 0.34
N LYS A 37 15.70 -6.14 0.60
CA LYS A 37 16.12 -7.16 1.55
C LYS A 37 15.85 -6.78 3.00
N GLU A 38 16.01 -5.50 3.33
CA GLU A 38 15.83 -5.01 4.70
C GLU A 38 14.35 -4.78 5.04
N PHE A 39 13.55 -4.37 4.06
CA PHE A 39 12.13 -4.02 4.24
C PHE A 39 11.25 -4.87 3.31
N ALA A 40 11.22 -6.18 3.55
CA ALA A 40 10.55 -7.14 2.68
C ALA A 40 9.03 -6.96 2.60
N ASP A 41 8.41 -6.32 3.62
CA ASP A 41 6.96 -6.08 3.64
C ASP A 41 6.53 -4.84 2.86
N SER A 42 7.48 -4.15 2.24
CA SER A 42 7.18 -2.95 1.44
C SER A 42 6.56 -3.34 0.11
N GLU A 43 5.69 -2.45 -0.39
CA GLU A 43 5.05 -2.63 -1.70
C GLU A 43 5.75 -1.76 -2.73
N PHE A 44 6.10 -2.36 -3.87
CA PHE A 44 6.77 -1.69 -4.99
C PHE A 44 5.87 -1.74 -6.20
N PHE A 45 5.70 -0.62 -6.87
CA PHE A 45 4.99 -0.64 -8.14
C PHE A 45 5.43 0.49 -9.06
N ARG A 46 5.22 0.25 -10.35
CA ARG A 46 5.58 1.18 -11.40
C ARG A 46 4.34 1.91 -11.91
N LEU A 47 4.45 3.23 -12.02
CA LEU A 47 3.40 4.10 -12.55
C LEU A 47 3.95 4.82 -13.77
N GLY A 48 3.81 4.22 -14.97
CA GLY A 48 4.37 4.81 -16.17
C GLY A 48 5.89 4.99 -16.07
N ASP A 49 6.36 6.24 -16.09
CA ASP A 49 7.78 6.58 -15.95
C ASP A 49 8.22 6.79 -14.49
N SER A 50 7.30 6.62 -13.56
CA SER A 50 7.55 6.78 -12.14
C SER A 50 7.62 5.44 -11.43
N PHE A 51 8.34 5.42 -10.32
CA PHE A 51 8.41 4.27 -9.43
C PHE A 51 7.90 4.69 -8.06
N ARG A 52 7.14 3.82 -7.40
CA ARG A 52 6.59 4.13 -6.08
C ARG A 52 6.82 2.99 -5.11
N ILE A 53 7.19 3.37 -3.89
CA ILE A 53 7.33 2.45 -2.75
C ILE A 53 6.36 2.88 -1.66
N LEU A 54 5.67 1.91 -1.08
CA LEU A 54 4.86 2.09 0.12
C LEU A 54 5.50 1.25 1.21
N THR A 55 5.98 1.91 2.26
CA THR A 55 6.80 1.28 3.28
C THR A 55 6.59 1.94 4.65
N GLU A 56 7.26 1.41 5.66
CA GLU A 56 7.20 2.01 6.99
C GLU A 56 7.82 3.41 7.01
N ASP A 57 7.20 4.33 7.74
CA ASP A 57 7.75 5.67 7.96
C ASP A 57 8.70 5.60 9.15
N SER A 58 9.98 5.38 8.87
CA SER A 58 11.02 5.27 9.88
C SER A 58 12.23 6.09 9.48
N ASP A 59 13.04 6.47 10.47
CA ASP A 59 14.28 7.21 10.24
C ASP A 59 15.22 6.42 9.35
N ARG A 60 15.26 5.10 9.51
CA ARG A 60 16.12 4.24 8.70
C ARG A 60 15.76 4.32 7.22
N VAL A 61 14.45 4.25 6.90
CA VAL A 61 13.99 4.37 5.52
C VAL A 61 14.33 5.76 4.96
N ARG A 62 14.07 6.81 5.73
CA ARG A 62 14.37 8.18 5.31
C ARG A 62 15.85 8.37 5.03
N GLN A 63 16.71 7.80 5.85
CA GLN A 63 18.17 7.84 5.64
C GLN A 63 18.58 7.14 4.35
N MET A 64 17.99 5.98 4.06
CA MET A 64 18.30 5.24 2.84
C MET A 64 17.94 6.03 1.57
N PHE A 65 16.88 6.82 1.61
CA PHE A 65 16.42 7.60 0.46
C PHE A 65 16.89 9.05 0.46
N GLN A 66 17.74 9.43 1.41
CA GLN A 66 18.21 10.80 1.57
C GLN A 66 19.08 11.29 0.40
N SER A 67 19.75 10.36 -0.28
CA SER A 67 20.60 10.67 -1.43
C SER A 67 19.85 10.77 -2.76
N LEU A 68 18.53 10.56 -2.75
CA LEU A 68 17.74 10.65 -3.95
C LEU A 68 17.60 12.11 -4.43
N PRO A 69 17.38 12.34 -5.73
CA PRO A 69 17.15 13.67 -6.27
C PRO A 69 16.01 14.39 -5.56
N LYS A 70 16.09 15.73 -5.50
CA LYS A 70 15.11 16.58 -4.78
C LYS A 70 13.68 16.51 -5.31
N GLU A 71 13.48 15.88 -6.45
CA GLU A 71 12.17 15.73 -7.12
C GLU A 71 11.34 14.57 -6.53
N ASN A 72 11.87 13.87 -5.54
CA ASN A 72 11.14 12.79 -4.90
C ASN A 72 10.04 13.34 -4.00
N GLU A 73 8.87 12.79 -4.18
CA GLU A 73 7.74 13.10 -3.32
C GLU A 73 7.67 12.09 -2.18
N TYR A 74 7.61 12.63 -0.97
CA TYR A 74 7.35 11.85 0.24
C TYR A 74 5.93 12.14 0.71
N ASN A 75 5.15 11.09 0.88
CA ASN A 75 3.79 11.20 1.38
C ASN A 75 3.67 10.37 2.66
N SER A 76 3.56 11.04 3.81
CA SER A 76 3.47 10.39 5.11
C SER A 76 2.05 10.42 5.66
N GLY A 77 1.84 9.88 6.86
CA GLY A 77 0.54 9.86 7.50
C GLY A 77 -0.42 8.88 6.86
N LEU A 78 0.10 7.81 6.29
CA LEU A 78 -0.68 6.77 5.61
C LEU A 78 -0.77 5.50 6.45
N ALA A 79 -1.76 4.69 6.14
CA ALA A 79 -1.93 3.36 6.71
C ALA A 79 -2.22 2.37 5.59
N LYS A 80 -1.94 1.12 5.86
CA LYS A 80 -2.17 0.01 4.95
C LYS A 80 -3.20 -0.95 5.54
N ILE A 81 -4.24 -1.25 4.79
CA ILE A 81 -5.16 -2.34 5.11
C ILE A 81 -4.97 -3.43 4.06
N LYS A 82 -4.67 -4.62 4.52
CA LYS A 82 -4.51 -5.78 3.65
C LYS A 82 -5.72 -6.69 3.79
N VAL A 83 -6.34 -7.00 2.65
CA VAL A 83 -7.47 -7.92 2.57
C VAL A 83 -6.97 -9.19 1.90
N SER A 84 -6.65 -10.20 2.71
CA SER A 84 -6.17 -11.49 2.21
C SER A 84 -7.36 -12.40 1.95
N VAL A 85 -7.44 -12.96 0.76
CA VAL A 85 -8.54 -13.81 0.33
C VAL A 85 -8.03 -15.14 -0.22
N PRO A 86 -8.85 -16.19 -0.20
CA PRO A 86 -8.48 -17.45 -0.84
C PRO A 86 -8.20 -17.28 -2.33
N PRO A 87 -7.31 -18.11 -2.93
CA PRO A 87 -6.82 -17.91 -4.30
C PRO A 87 -7.88 -17.94 -5.39
N ASN A 88 -9.04 -18.54 -5.13
CA ASN A 88 -10.11 -18.69 -6.12
C ASN A 88 -11.11 -17.53 -6.14
N HIS A 89 -10.84 -16.45 -5.42
CA HIS A 89 -11.72 -15.28 -5.39
C HIS A 89 -11.48 -14.40 -6.62
N ASN A 90 -12.57 -13.80 -7.13
CA ASN A 90 -12.48 -12.88 -8.25
C ASN A 90 -11.97 -11.52 -7.77
N ARG A 91 -10.82 -11.08 -8.31
CA ARG A 91 -10.18 -9.83 -7.92
C ARG A 91 -11.03 -8.60 -8.21
N SER A 92 -11.71 -8.58 -9.35
CA SER A 92 -12.58 -7.46 -9.72
C SER A 92 -13.73 -7.31 -8.73
N ASP A 93 -14.33 -8.41 -8.30
CA ASP A 93 -15.43 -8.39 -7.32
C ASP A 93 -14.94 -7.87 -5.98
N ILE A 94 -13.76 -8.28 -5.54
CA ILE A 94 -13.17 -7.82 -4.29
C ILE A 94 -12.91 -6.32 -4.35
N MET A 95 -12.28 -5.84 -5.41
CA MET A 95 -12.00 -4.42 -5.61
C MET A 95 -13.28 -3.59 -5.60
N SER A 96 -14.28 -4.00 -6.36
CA SER A 96 -15.57 -3.31 -6.45
C SER A 96 -16.27 -3.27 -5.10
N PHE A 97 -16.30 -4.38 -4.41
CA PHE A 97 -16.96 -4.49 -3.11
C PHE A 97 -16.30 -3.59 -2.06
N VAL A 98 -14.98 -3.66 -1.97
CA VAL A 98 -14.22 -2.84 -1.01
C VAL A 98 -14.36 -1.36 -1.34
N THR A 99 -14.25 -1.01 -2.62
CA THR A 99 -14.40 0.38 -3.07
C THR A 99 -15.78 0.94 -2.71
N GLU A 100 -16.84 0.16 -2.90
CA GLU A 100 -18.20 0.57 -2.54
C GLU A 100 -18.34 0.82 -1.05
N ILE A 101 -17.83 -0.08 -0.22
CA ILE A 101 -17.89 0.08 1.24
C ILE A 101 -17.21 1.36 1.67
N LEU A 102 -16.00 1.61 1.19
CA LEU A 102 -15.25 2.79 1.56
C LEU A 102 -15.91 4.07 1.03
N HIS A 103 -16.34 4.05 -0.21
CA HIS A 103 -17.03 5.20 -0.81
C HIS A 103 -18.32 5.54 -0.08
N TYR A 104 -19.10 4.54 0.24
CA TYR A 104 -20.36 4.72 0.99
C TYR A 104 -20.13 5.37 2.34
N ASN A 105 -18.99 5.10 2.97
CA ASN A 105 -18.63 5.64 4.27
C ASN A 105 -17.80 6.92 4.18
N GLY A 106 -17.65 7.50 2.99
CA GLY A 106 -16.92 8.74 2.79
C GLY A 106 -15.42 8.63 3.00
N ILE A 107 -14.86 7.44 2.77
CA ILE A 107 -13.43 7.18 2.97
C ILE A 107 -12.74 7.11 1.60
N ASP A 108 -11.74 7.96 1.40
CA ASP A 108 -10.95 7.98 0.18
C ASP A 108 -9.76 7.03 0.28
N MET A 109 -9.47 6.34 -0.83
CA MET A 109 -8.26 5.53 -0.95
C MET A 109 -7.18 6.35 -1.65
N ALA A 110 -5.97 6.34 -1.09
CA ALA A 110 -4.82 6.93 -1.76
C ALA A 110 -4.30 5.99 -2.86
N ASP A 111 -4.29 4.71 -2.60
CA ASP A 111 -3.89 3.66 -3.55
C ASP A 111 -4.62 2.37 -3.25
N ALA A 112 -4.70 1.52 -4.27
CA ALA A 112 -5.17 0.15 -4.12
C ALA A 112 -4.44 -0.72 -5.14
N LEU A 113 -3.91 -1.85 -4.69
CA LEU A 113 -3.19 -2.77 -5.58
C LEU A 113 -3.40 -4.21 -5.13
N PHE A 114 -3.33 -5.13 -6.11
CA PHE A 114 -3.36 -6.55 -5.81
C PHE A 114 -1.95 -7.11 -5.71
N THR A 115 -1.73 -7.91 -4.67
CA THR A 115 -0.54 -8.74 -4.52
C THR A 115 -0.95 -10.20 -4.67
N GLN A 116 0.00 -11.12 -4.52
CA GLN A 116 -0.32 -12.55 -4.55
C GLN A 116 -1.33 -12.94 -3.47
N ASP A 117 -1.29 -12.26 -2.33
CA ASP A 117 -2.09 -12.62 -1.16
C ASP A 117 -3.47 -11.96 -1.13
N GLY A 118 -3.68 -10.93 -1.92
CA GLY A 118 -4.95 -10.22 -1.92
C GLY A 118 -4.83 -8.75 -2.25
N LEU A 119 -5.75 -7.95 -1.71
CA LEU A 119 -5.84 -6.52 -1.97
C LEU A 119 -5.13 -5.74 -0.88
N VAL A 120 -4.28 -4.80 -1.28
CA VAL A 120 -3.66 -3.82 -0.39
C VAL A 120 -4.27 -2.46 -0.65
N ILE A 121 -4.79 -1.83 0.39
CA ILE A 121 -5.38 -0.50 0.33
C ILE A 121 -4.52 0.45 1.14
N ILE A 122 -4.21 1.59 0.55
CA ILE A 122 -3.49 2.68 1.22
C ILE A 122 -4.46 3.84 1.40
N LEU A 123 -4.51 4.37 2.61
CA LEU A 123 -5.40 5.48 2.96
C LEU A 123 -4.78 6.30 4.07
N LYS A 124 -5.43 7.42 4.41
CA LYS A 124 -4.96 8.26 5.51
C LYS A 124 -5.09 7.51 6.84
N GLU A 125 -4.10 7.69 7.72
CA GLU A 125 -4.11 7.08 9.05
C GLU A 125 -5.39 7.39 9.83
N ASP A 126 -5.89 8.62 9.72
CA ASP A 126 -7.09 9.04 10.46
C ASP A 126 -8.33 8.27 10.03
N ASP A 127 -8.40 7.84 8.79
CA ASP A 127 -9.53 7.07 8.26
C ASP A 127 -9.39 5.57 8.48
N ALA A 128 -8.20 5.09 8.77
CA ALA A 128 -7.89 3.66 8.76
C ALA A 128 -8.68 2.84 9.78
N PRO A 129 -8.82 3.26 11.04
CA PRO A 129 -9.60 2.48 12.01
C PRO A 129 -11.07 2.32 11.59
N ARG A 130 -11.67 3.39 11.08
CA ARG A 130 -13.07 3.35 10.62
C ARG A 130 -13.21 2.47 9.39
N ALA A 131 -12.27 2.56 8.44
CA ALA A 131 -12.25 1.70 7.27
C ALA A 131 -12.12 0.23 7.66
N TYR A 132 -11.22 -0.07 8.58
CA TYR A 132 -11.03 -1.42 9.08
C TYR A 132 -12.30 -1.97 9.70
N GLU A 133 -12.96 -1.21 10.56
CA GLU A 133 -14.22 -1.63 11.19
C GLU A 133 -15.31 -1.92 10.16
N LYS A 134 -15.47 -1.06 9.16
CA LYS A 134 -16.48 -1.22 8.13
C LYS A 134 -16.23 -2.47 7.27
N LEU A 135 -14.99 -2.72 6.92
CA LEU A 135 -14.62 -3.92 6.19
C LEU A 135 -14.77 -5.17 7.04
N ARG A 136 -14.37 -5.09 8.30
CA ARG A 136 -14.49 -6.21 9.24
C ARG A 136 -15.95 -6.65 9.42
N ALA A 137 -16.86 -5.70 9.46
CA ALA A 137 -18.29 -5.98 9.59
C ALA A 137 -18.86 -6.77 8.40
N GLN A 138 -18.19 -6.72 7.24
CA GLN A 138 -18.61 -7.41 6.02
C GLN A 138 -18.00 -8.81 5.87
N ILE A 139 -17.08 -9.18 6.75
CA ILE A 139 -16.49 -10.52 6.71
C ILE A 139 -17.52 -11.49 7.27
N SER A 140 -17.89 -12.46 6.45
CA SER A 140 -18.87 -13.47 6.82
C SER A 140 -18.29 -14.41 7.89
N ARG A 141 -19.09 -14.65 8.86
CA ARG A 141 -18.77 -15.56 9.95
C ARG A 141 -19.52 -16.87 9.79
#